data_b6c877ab9ad196eafb0fbcea3427791b
#
_entry.id   b6c877ab9ad196eafb0fbcea3427791b
#
_cell.length_a   1.000
_cell.length_b   1.000
_cell.length_c   1.000
_cell.angle_alpha   90.00
_cell.angle_beta   90.00
_cell.angle_gamma   90.00
#
_symmetry.space_group_name_H-M   'P 1'
#
loop_
_entity.id
_entity.type
_entity.pdbx_description
1 polymer ?
#
loop_
_entity_poly.entity_id
_entity_poly.type
_entity_poly.pdbx_seq_one_letter_code
_entity_poly.pdbx_strand_id
1 'polypeptide(L)'
;MRESLIAQNVAMDSITRLAPAAGPLPAQRLDESGRAHVDQRAVLALALPLMANSAVQIILNLTDMWFMGRISTRALAAVGAVQWLVIVAVLVLGGAGTAVQTLVAQAYGARRYHRAAQAVWTALWAMACAAPLFVLVGAARHLILAPFGFDPAVEQLAAAFWFPRVAGACIGAAVWAMLGFFNGIGRPRTTLLVSIVTTATNAVLNQEFIFRLGWGIAGSAWATNVAQFLGLAFALALFLGPGYRARFGSHLTWRLQRSRLVQQLRLGVPMGLSPAADLLGFAIFQMMQTRLGTAGGAATQIVVILTSLAYMPGFGIASAGTTLVGQSIGAGARGWAQRVGERVILLTACYMGGIGVLIALGGPWVLPFFTGAHDADARPAIALGMRLLWLAAGYQFFDGLNLGASMCLRGAGDVRVPALLVLGLSLLLFVPLAHAFTFARGEGWVGFLPQLGWGAFGGWIAVLIYIMVLGTTLFLRWRSRAWQRIHL
;
A
#
# COMPACT_ATOMS: atom_id res chain seq x y z
N MET A 1 -26.16 -3.25 37.27
CA MET A 1 -25.51 -2.32 36.29
C MET A 1 -24.77 -3.03 35.14
N ARG A 2 -24.06 -4.15 35.34
CA ARG A 2 -23.44 -4.95 34.26
C ARG A 2 -24.45 -5.72 33.41
N GLU A 3 -25.48 -6.30 34.03
CA GLU A 3 -26.53 -7.06 33.33
C GLU A 3 -27.45 -6.16 32.51
N SER A 4 -27.73 -4.93 32.96
CA SER A 4 -28.53 -3.98 32.19
C SER A 4 -27.81 -3.47 30.93
N LEU A 5 -26.48 -3.35 30.97
CA LEU A 5 -25.65 -2.99 29.80
C LEU A 5 -25.53 -4.14 28.80
N ILE A 6 -25.48 -5.39 29.28
CA ILE A 6 -25.48 -6.58 28.42
C ILE A 6 -26.89 -6.76 27.79
N ALA A 7 -27.94 -6.58 28.56
CA ALA A 7 -29.34 -6.62 28.06
C ALA A 7 -29.61 -5.50 27.05
N GLN A 8 -29.12 -4.28 27.27
CA GLN A 8 -29.21 -3.18 26.30
C GLN A 8 -28.41 -3.45 25.03
N ASN A 9 -27.23 -4.06 25.13
CA ASN A 9 -26.46 -4.43 23.95
C ASN A 9 -27.08 -5.60 23.16
N VAL A 10 -27.68 -6.58 23.84
CA VAL A 10 -28.41 -7.69 23.20
C VAL A 10 -29.72 -7.21 22.60
N ALA A 11 -30.44 -6.31 23.28
CA ALA A 11 -31.67 -5.70 22.75
C ALA A 11 -31.35 -4.78 21.56
N MET A 12 -30.25 -4.03 21.59
CA MET A 12 -29.79 -3.21 20.44
C MET A 12 -29.33 -4.07 19.27
N ASP A 13 -28.71 -5.24 19.50
CA ASP A 13 -28.33 -6.19 18.43
C ASP A 13 -29.57 -6.93 17.85
N SER A 14 -30.62 -7.15 18.61
CA SER A 14 -31.88 -7.79 18.16
C SER A 14 -32.78 -6.83 17.36
N ILE A 15 -32.77 -5.54 17.68
CA ILE A 15 -33.48 -4.49 16.92
C ILE A 15 -32.78 -4.20 15.57
N THR A 16 -31.50 -4.52 15.43
CA THR A 16 -30.73 -4.31 14.19
C THR A 16 -30.76 -5.47 13.18
N ARG A 17 -31.56 -6.51 13.41
CA ARG A 17 -31.89 -7.53 12.37
C ARG A 17 -32.96 -7.05 11.38
N LEU A 18 -33.10 -5.75 11.19
CA LEU A 18 -34.07 -5.15 10.28
C LEU A 18 -33.56 -5.07 8.86
N ALA A 19 -34.41 -5.52 7.95
CA ALA A 19 -34.57 -5.29 6.51
C ALA A 19 -33.43 -4.62 5.71
N PRO A 20 -33.20 -4.99 4.43
CA PRO A 20 -32.23 -4.33 3.56
C PRO A 20 -32.47 -2.82 3.59
N ALA A 21 -31.41 -2.05 3.79
CA ALA A 21 -31.46 -0.61 3.93
C ALA A 21 -32.20 0.02 2.74
N ALA A 22 -33.36 0.60 2.98
CA ALA A 22 -34.14 1.37 2.00
C ALA A 22 -33.40 2.69 1.69
N GLY A 23 -32.35 2.63 0.89
CA GLY A 23 -31.57 3.77 0.41
C GLY A 23 -30.71 3.35 -0.76
N PRO A 24 -30.24 4.29 -1.62
CA PRO A 24 -29.42 3.95 -2.77
C PRO A 24 -28.12 3.27 -2.32
N LEU A 25 -27.78 2.17 -3.00
CA LEU A 25 -26.53 1.44 -2.75
C LEU A 25 -25.33 2.27 -3.24
N PRO A 26 -24.12 2.02 -2.74
CA PRO A 26 -22.92 2.76 -3.16
C PRO A 26 -22.73 2.71 -4.68
N ALA A 27 -22.50 3.87 -5.30
CA ALA A 27 -22.36 4.04 -6.75
C ALA A 27 -23.50 3.39 -7.57
N GLN A 28 -24.74 3.44 -7.07
CA GLN A 28 -25.91 2.95 -7.77
C GLN A 28 -26.62 4.10 -8.51
N ARG A 29 -26.92 3.86 -9.77
CA ARG A 29 -27.81 4.68 -10.59
C ARG A 29 -28.91 3.78 -11.17
N LEU A 30 -30.12 4.23 -11.10
CA LEU A 30 -31.27 3.57 -11.76
C LEU A 30 -31.43 4.20 -13.15
N ASP A 31 -31.65 3.38 -14.17
CA ASP A 31 -32.05 3.84 -15.49
C ASP A 31 -33.59 4.11 -15.52
N GLU A 32 -34.08 4.58 -16.66
CA GLU A 32 -35.50 4.88 -16.86
C GLU A 32 -36.38 3.63 -16.71
N SER A 33 -35.82 2.42 -16.89
CA SER A 33 -36.50 1.15 -16.71
C SER A 33 -36.43 0.61 -15.28
N GLY A 34 -35.84 1.36 -14.34
CA GLY A 34 -35.64 0.96 -12.92
C GLY A 34 -34.51 -0.06 -12.71
N ARG A 35 -33.71 -0.39 -13.74
CA ARG A 35 -32.56 -1.29 -13.61
C ARG A 35 -31.38 -0.59 -12.97
N ALA A 36 -30.76 -1.27 -12.01
CA ALA A 36 -29.61 -0.75 -11.28
C ALA A 36 -28.31 -0.94 -12.10
N HIS A 37 -27.65 0.16 -12.41
CA HIS A 37 -26.34 0.23 -13.06
C HIS A 37 -25.30 0.86 -12.15
N VAL A 38 -24.02 0.47 -12.33
CA VAL A 38 -22.92 1.09 -11.62
C VAL A 38 -22.64 2.48 -12.21
N ASP A 39 -22.77 3.50 -11.39
CA ASP A 39 -22.45 4.88 -11.76
C ASP A 39 -20.93 5.07 -11.77
N GLN A 40 -20.34 5.12 -12.95
CA GLN A 40 -18.91 5.34 -13.13
C GLN A 40 -18.46 6.72 -12.59
N ARG A 41 -19.34 7.75 -12.67
CA ARG A 41 -19.02 9.08 -12.13
C ARG A 41 -18.86 9.02 -10.61
N ALA A 42 -19.73 8.28 -9.93
CA ALA A 42 -19.62 8.09 -8.48
C ALA A 42 -18.37 7.29 -8.09
N VAL A 43 -17.99 6.27 -8.89
CA VAL A 43 -16.73 5.53 -8.69
C VAL A 43 -15.54 6.46 -8.85
N LEU A 44 -15.50 7.26 -9.95
CA LEU A 44 -14.41 8.21 -10.21
C LEU A 44 -14.35 9.35 -9.18
N ALA A 45 -15.50 9.84 -8.72
CA ALA A 45 -15.58 10.87 -7.68
C ALA A 45 -14.93 10.40 -6.35
N LEU A 46 -14.97 9.10 -6.08
CA LEU A 46 -14.26 8.50 -4.95
C LEU A 46 -12.79 8.23 -5.28
N ALA A 47 -12.50 7.75 -6.48
CA ALA A 47 -11.17 7.36 -6.91
C ALA A 47 -10.22 8.56 -7.13
N LEU A 48 -10.69 9.65 -7.73
CA LEU A 48 -9.84 10.82 -8.06
C LEU A 48 -9.13 11.42 -6.84
N PRO A 49 -9.80 11.68 -5.69
CA PRO A 49 -9.08 12.16 -4.51
C PRO A 49 -8.10 11.12 -3.93
N LEU A 50 -8.35 9.83 -4.09
CA LEU A 50 -7.43 8.76 -3.69
C LEU A 50 -6.22 8.68 -4.61
N MET A 51 -6.39 8.89 -5.91
CA MET A 51 -5.29 9.03 -6.87
C MET A 51 -4.42 10.25 -6.54
N ALA A 52 -5.05 11.38 -6.25
CA ALA A 52 -4.35 12.60 -5.80
C ALA A 52 -3.61 12.36 -4.49
N ASN A 53 -4.19 11.61 -3.54
CA ASN A 53 -3.52 11.23 -2.31
C ASN A 53 -2.27 10.38 -2.57
N SER A 54 -2.32 9.44 -3.53
CA SER A 54 -1.14 8.66 -3.91
C SER A 54 -0.05 9.53 -4.54
N ALA A 55 -0.42 10.54 -5.33
CA ALA A 55 0.53 11.52 -5.87
C ALA A 55 1.18 12.35 -4.76
N VAL A 56 0.43 12.77 -3.73
CA VAL A 56 0.97 13.46 -2.55
C VAL A 56 2.01 12.59 -1.82
N GLN A 57 1.79 11.28 -1.72
CA GLN A 57 2.76 10.36 -1.12
C GLN A 57 4.06 10.25 -1.95
N ILE A 58 3.96 10.29 -3.29
CA ILE A 58 5.15 10.35 -4.15
C ILE A 58 5.92 11.64 -3.89
N ILE A 59 5.23 12.78 -3.82
CA ILE A 59 5.85 14.09 -3.54
C ILE A 59 6.58 14.06 -2.20
N LEU A 60 5.97 13.49 -1.16
CA LEU A 60 6.60 13.34 0.16
C LEU A 60 7.92 12.55 0.05
N ASN A 61 7.88 11.38 -0.61
CA ASN A 61 9.08 10.56 -0.77
C ASN A 61 10.18 11.25 -1.59
N LEU A 62 9.81 11.94 -2.67
CA LEU A 62 10.75 12.71 -3.49
C LEU A 62 11.35 13.88 -2.73
N THR A 63 10.56 14.57 -1.92
CA THR A 63 11.02 15.66 -1.06
C THR A 63 12.03 15.15 -0.04
N ASP A 64 11.74 14.05 0.64
CA ASP A 64 12.68 13.44 1.59
C ASP A 64 14.00 13.04 0.89
N MET A 65 13.94 12.40 -0.27
CA MET A 65 15.14 12.02 -1.04
C MET A 65 15.94 13.24 -1.51
N TRP A 66 15.27 14.31 -1.94
CA TRP A 66 15.92 15.55 -2.34
C TRP A 66 16.68 16.19 -1.16
N PHE A 67 16.07 16.27 0.01
CA PHE A 67 16.72 16.77 1.22
C PHE A 67 17.94 15.91 1.59
N MET A 68 17.82 14.57 1.50
CA MET A 68 18.93 13.65 1.76
C MET A 68 20.11 13.86 0.80
N GLY A 69 19.83 14.04 -0.50
CA GLY A 69 20.85 14.34 -1.51
C GLY A 69 21.59 15.64 -1.25
N ARG A 70 20.96 16.63 -0.59
CA ARG A 70 21.58 17.89 -0.20
C ARG A 70 22.53 17.77 1.00
N ILE A 71 22.40 16.72 1.82
CA ILE A 71 23.32 16.48 2.94
C ILE A 71 24.65 15.92 2.39
N SER A 72 24.61 14.75 1.75
CA SER A 72 25.76 14.12 1.09
C SER A 72 25.33 12.88 0.29
N THR A 73 26.18 12.45 -0.66
CA THR A 73 25.98 11.18 -1.38
C THR A 73 26.07 9.96 -0.44
N ARG A 74 26.91 10.02 0.60
CA ARG A 74 26.99 8.98 1.64
C ARG A 74 25.69 8.89 2.45
N ALA A 75 25.05 10.02 2.75
CA ALA A 75 23.76 10.10 3.42
C ALA A 75 22.67 9.40 2.58
N LEU A 76 22.63 9.69 1.29
CA LEU A 76 21.68 9.07 0.36
C LEU A 76 21.89 7.56 0.27
N ALA A 77 23.16 7.11 0.20
CA ALA A 77 23.50 5.68 0.19
C ALA A 77 23.10 4.98 1.48
N ALA A 78 23.35 5.61 2.65
CA ALA A 78 22.97 5.06 3.97
C ALA A 78 21.45 4.89 4.10
N VAL A 79 20.67 5.90 3.68
CA VAL A 79 19.20 5.80 3.67
C VAL A 79 18.75 4.71 2.72
N GLY A 80 19.29 4.65 1.50
CA GLY A 80 18.96 3.62 0.51
C GLY A 80 19.21 2.20 1.03
N ALA A 81 20.28 1.99 1.78
CA ALA A 81 20.64 0.69 2.32
C ALA A 81 19.60 0.17 3.35
N VAL A 82 19.05 1.05 4.20
CA VAL A 82 18.12 0.64 5.28
C VAL A 82 16.65 0.87 4.95
N GLN A 83 16.34 1.62 3.91
CA GLN A 83 14.98 2.00 3.54
C GLN A 83 14.06 0.79 3.33
N TRP A 84 14.55 -0.25 2.69
CA TRP A 84 13.78 -1.47 2.45
C TRP A 84 13.39 -2.19 3.74
N LEU A 85 14.32 -2.25 4.70
CA LEU A 85 14.04 -2.85 6.02
C LEU A 85 13.01 -2.01 6.79
N VAL A 86 13.11 -0.68 6.74
CA VAL A 86 12.13 0.22 7.35
C VAL A 86 10.76 0.05 6.72
N ILE A 87 10.68 -0.03 5.37
CA ILE A 87 9.41 -0.22 4.66
C ILE A 87 8.74 -1.54 5.06
N VAL A 88 9.49 -2.64 5.13
CA VAL A 88 8.95 -3.93 5.59
C VAL A 88 8.36 -3.83 6.98
N ALA A 89 9.08 -3.21 7.94
CA ALA A 89 8.59 -3.00 9.31
C ALA A 89 7.30 -2.16 9.32
N VAL A 90 7.25 -1.08 8.55
CA VAL A 90 6.06 -0.21 8.42
C VAL A 90 4.89 -0.94 7.77
N LEU A 91 5.11 -1.77 6.75
CA LEU A 91 4.04 -2.53 6.08
C LEU A 91 3.41 -3.58 7.00
N VAL A 92 4.22 -4.31 7.76
CA VAL A 92 3.71 -5.34 8.69
C VAL A 92 2.79 -4.71 9.74
N LEU A 93 3.21 -3.59 10.34
CA LEU A 93 2.37 -2.84 11.28
C LEU A 93 1.19 -2.15 10.58
N GLY A 94 1.47 -1.51 9.46
CA GLY A 94 0.50 -0.76 8.68
C GLY A 94 -0.69 -1.59 8.22
N GLY A 95 -0.52 -2.92 8.12
CA GLY A 95 -1.61 -3.84 7.83
C GLY A 95 -2.77 -3.72 8.81
N ALA A 96 -2.51 -3.57 10.11
CA ALA A 96 -3.57 -3.34 11.10
C ALA A 96 -4.27 -1.98 10.90
N GLY A 97 -3.53 -0.95 10.46
CA GLY A 97 -4.08 0.36 10.07
C GLY A 97 -4.96 0.27 8.83
N THR A 98 -4.50 -0.42 7.78
CA THR A 98 -5.27 -0.57 6.54
C THR A 98 -6.53 -1.41 6.70
N ALA A 99 -6.57 -2.36 7.65
CA ALA A 99 -7.77 -3.15 7.99
C ALA A 99 -8.93 -2.27 8.46
N VAL A 100 -8.66 -1.07 9.01
CA VAL A 100 -9.69 -0.11 9.44
C VAL A 100 -10.59 0.27 8.28
N GLN A 101 -10.06 0.49 7.07
CA GLN A 101 -10.87 0.86 5.90
C GLN A 101 -11.94 -0.19 5.60
N THR A 102 -11.59 -1.47 5.65
CA THR A 102 -12.54 -2.59 5.43
C THR A 102 -13.60 -2.64 6.51
N LEU A 103 -13.18 -2.64 7.79
CA LEU A 103 -14.09 -2.71 8.93
C LEU A 103 -15.05 -1.52 8.98
N VAL A 104 -14.53 -0.32 8.72
CA VAL A 104 -15.32 0.91 8.66
C VAL A 104 -16.28 0.90 7.49
N ALA A 105 -15.84 0.51 6.29
CA ALA A 105 -16.70 0.46 5.12
C ALA A 105 -17.88 -0.49 5.33
N GLN A 106 -17.65 -1.70 5.85
CA GLN A 106 -18.72 -2.65 6.15
C GLN A 106 -19.63 -2.16 7.28
N ALA A 107 -19.08 -1.61 8.37
CA ALA A 107 -19.86 -1.06 9.45
C ALA A 107 -20.72 0.14 9.01
N TYR A 108 -20.16 1.00 8.15
CA TYR A 108 -20.86 2.15 7.59
C TYR A 108 -22.02 1.73 6.67
N GLY A 109 -21.78 0.77 5.78
CA GLY A 109 -22.81 0.18 4.93
C GLY A 109 -23.95 -0.48 5.73
N ALA A 110 -23.58 -1.14 6.84
CA ALA A 110 -24.54 -1.72 7.79
C ALA A 110 -25.21 -0.69 8.71
N ARG A 111 -24.93 0.61 8.57
CA ARG A 111 -25.38 1.71 9.44
C ARG A 111 -24.97 1.55 10.91
N ARG A 112 -23.96 0.73 11.20
CA ARG A 112 -23.41 0.49 12.55
C ARG A 112 -22.29 1.50 12.85
N TYR A 113 -22.64 2.79 12.93
CA TYR A 113 -21.67 3.90 13.00
C TYR A 113 -20.74 3.82 14.22
N HIS A 114 -21.24 3.39 15.38
CA HIS A 114 -20.40 3.16 16.58
C HIS A 114 -19.32 2.10 16.35
N ARG A 115 -19.62 1.03 15.58
CA ARG A 115 -18.64 -0.01 15.24
C ARG A 115 -17.54 0.55 14.31
N ALA A 116 -17.90 1.46 13.40
CA ALA A 116 -16.93 2.14 12.55
C ALA A 116 -15.94 2.97 13.38
N ALA A 117 -16.42 3.75 14.35
CA ALA A 117 -15.57 4.51 15.25
C ALA A 117 -14.71 3.61 16.15
N GLN A 118 -15.29 2.50 16.64
CA GLN A 118 -14.58 1.53 17.47
C GLN A 118 -13.41 0.87 16.73
N ALA A 119 -13.54 0.60 15.42
CA ALA A 119 -12.44 0.05 14.62
C ALA A 119 -11.21 0.99 14.59
N VAL A 120 -11.44 2.30 14.54
CA VAL A 120 -10.36 3.31 14.62
C VAL A 120 -9.64 3.22 15.96
N TRP A 121 -10.38 3.28 17.07
CA TRP A 121 -9.79 3.22 18.40
C TRP A 121 -9.06 1.90 18.65
N THR A 122 -9.61 0.79 18.17
CA THR A 122 -8.93 -0.52 18.25
C THR A 122 -7.60 -0.51 17.53
N ALA A 123 -7.51 0.12 16.35
CA ALA A 123 -6.24 0.27 15.64
C ALA A 123 -5.26 1.16 16.41
N LEU A 124 -5.70 2.30 16.92
CA LEU A 124 -4.86 3.20 17.70
C LEU A 124 -4.29 2.50 18.95
N TRP A 125 -5.10 1.72 19.66
CA TRP A 125 -4.64 0.90 20.78
C TRP A 125 -3.66 -0.18 20.34
N ALA A 126 -3.90 -0.85 19.21
CA ALA A 126 -2.96 -1.83 18.66
C ALA A 126 -1.59 -1.19 18.38
N MET A 127 -1.56 0.02 17.80
CA MET A 127 -0.33 0.76 17.54
C MET A 127 0.34 1.20 18.84
N ALA A 128 -0.42 1.68 19.82
CA ALA A 128 0.12 2.07 21.13
C ALA A 128 0.73 0.88 21.86
N CYS A 129 0.10 -0.30 21.82
CA CYS A 129 0.65 -1.54 22.39
C CYS A 129 1.89 -2.07 21.64
N ALA A 130 1.98 -1.83 20.33
CA ALA A 130 3.14 -2.22 19.53
C ALA A 130 4.33 -1.25 19.67
N ALA A 131 4.09 0.00 20.05
CA ALA A 131 5.11 1.05 20.11
C ALA A 131 6.34 0.67 20.96
N PRO A 132 6.22 0.10 22.17
CA PRO A 132 7.41 -0.32 22.95
C PRO A 132 8.28 -1.32 22.21
N LEU A 133 7.67 -2.30 21.52
CA LEU A 133 8.41 -3.28 20.72
C LEU A 133 9.20 -2.60 19.60
N PHE A 134 8.59 -1.63 18.90
CA PHE A 134 9.27 -0.92 17.80
C PHE A 134 10.35 0.04 18.31
N VAL A 135 10.20 0.62 19.47
CA VAL A 135 11.28 1.37 20.15
C VAL A 135 12.45 0.43 20.48
N LEU A 136 12.19 -0.78 20.99
CA LEU A 136 13.23 -1.77 21.27
C LEU A 136 13.93 -2.24 19.99
N VAL A 137 13.18 -2.54 18.92
CA VAL A 137 13.73 -2.90 17.60
C VAL A 137 14.55 -1.75 17.03
N GLY A 138 14.08 -0.51 17.15
CA GLY A 138 14.84 0.69 16.77
C GLY A 138 16.15 0.83 17.57
N ALA A 139 16.11 0.60 18.87
CA ALA A 139 17.28 0.66 19.75
C ALA A 139 18.29 -0.45 19.45
N ALA A 140 17.85 -1.63 19.02
CA ALA A 140 18.69 -2.77 18.62
C ALA A 140 19.43 -2.56 17.28
N ARG A 141 19.58 -1.33 16.82
CA ARG A 141 20.15 -0.94 15.52
C ARG A 141 21.48 -1.63 15.19
N HIS A 142 22.42 -1.72 16.13
CA HIS A 142 23.71 -2.35 15.89
C HIS A 142 23.58 -3.87 15.67
N LEU A 143 22.72 -4.55 16.42
CA LEU A 143 22.46 -5.98 16.26
C LEU A 143 21.82 -6.28 14.88
N ILE A 144 20.95 -5.38 14.40
CA ILE A 144 20.21 -5.57 13.14
C ILE A 144 21.06 -5.19 11.94
N LEU A 145 21.88 -4.14 12.02
CA LEU A 145 22.67 -3.64 10.90
C LEU A 145 24.03 -4.31 10.75
N ALA A 146 24.65 -4.81 11.84
CA ALA A 146 25.95 -5.47 11.81
C ALA A 146 26.08 -6.62 10.77
N PRO A 147 25.08 -7.51 10.58
CA PRO A 147 25.22 -8.59 9.62
C PRO A 147 25.36 -8.16 8.15
N PHE A 148 25.01 -6.90 7.82
CA PHE A 148 25.09 -6.38 6.46
C PHE A 148 26.51 -5.91 6.07
N GLY A 149 27.44 -5.77 7.03
CA GLY A 149 28.84 -5.44 6.76
C GLY A 149 29.02 -4.10 6.05
N PHE A 150 28.25 -3.09 6.40
CA PHE A 150 28.38 -1.74 5.83
C PHE A 150 29.71 -1.10 6.20
N ASP A 151 30.20 -0.18 5.35
CA ASP A 151 31.29 0.71 5.72
C ASP A 151 30.95 1.43 7.04
N PRO A 152 31.87 1.54 8.03
CA PRO A 152 31.58 2.12 9.33
C PRO A 152 30.94 3.52 9.28
N ALA A 153 31.32 4.35 8.31
CA ALA A 153 30.73 5.68 8.15
C ALA A 153 29.28 5.61 7.64
N VAL A 154 28.97 4.66 6.75
CA VAL A 154 27.62 4.39 6.24
C VAL A 154 26.76 3.78 7.33
N GLU A 155 27.30 2.82 8.10
CA GLU A 155 26.59 2.18 9.22
C GLU A 155 26.16 3.20 10.28
N GLN A 156 27.05 4.12 10.65
CA GLN A 156 26.72 5.17 11.63
C GLN A 156 25.58 6.06 11.16
N LEU A 157 25.59 6.47 9.89
CA LEU A 157 24.51 7.27 9.29
C LEU A 157 23.23 6.47 9.17
N ALA A 158 23.31 5.21 8.75
CA ALA A 158 22.17 4.29 8.67
C ALA A 158 21.53 4.06 10.04
N ALA A 159 22.34 3.85 11.08
CA ALA A 159 21.87 3.68 12.44
C ALA A 159 21.20 4.94 13.02
N ALA A 160 21.68 6.14 12.65
CA ALA A 160 21.08 7.42 13.02
C ALA A 160 19.70 7.62 12.37
N PHE A 161 19.50 7.14 11.14
CA PHE A 161 18.21 7.15 10.45
C PHE A 161 17.27 6.06 10.95
N TRP A 162 17.79 4.85 11.22
CA TRP A 162 17.03 3.67 11.59
C TRP A 162 16.19 3.87 12.85
N PHE A 163 16.84 4.31 13.95
CA PHE A 163 16.17 4.41 15.25
C PHE A 163 14.89 5.25 15.19
N PRO A 164 14.91 6.52 14.77
CA PRO A 164 13.68 7.32 14.76
C PRO A 164 12.63 6.77 13.77
N ARG A 165 13.04 6.25 12.60
CA ARG A 165 12.09 5.73 11.60
C ARG A 165 11.35 4.50 12.08
N VAL A 166 12.05 3.55 12.72
CA VAL A 166 11.43 2.33 13.24
C VAL A 166 10.61 2.63 14.50
N ALA A 167 11.15 3.42 15.42
CA ALA A 167 10.42 3.83 16.64
C ALA A 167 9.12 4.60 16.29
N GLY A 168 9.16 5.45 15.24
CA GLY A 168 8.01 6.22 14.77
C GLY A 168 7.05 5.46 13.85
N ALA A 169 7.35 4.22 13.44
CA ALA A 169 6.52 3.45 12.50
C ALA A 169 5.07 3.29 12.98
N CYS A 170 4.85 3.19 14.30
CA CYS A 170 3.52 3.10 14.90
C CYS A 170 2.69 4.37 14.67
N ILE A 171 3.32 5.56 14.61
CA ILE A 171 2.63 6.82 14.31
C ILE A 171 2.13 6.81 12.86
N GLY A 172 2.97 6.38 11.92
CA GLY A 172 2.58 6.23 10.52
C GLY A 172 1.43 5.24 10.32
N ALA A 173 1.49 4.09 11.01
CA ALA A 173 0.40 3.11 10.98
C ALA A 173 -0.90 3.65 11.60
N ALA A 174 -0.81 4.50 12.64
CA ALA A 174 -1.97 5.19 13.22
C ALA A 174 -2.58 6.22 12.25
N VAL A 175 -1.73 6.95 11.50
CA VAL A 175 -2.21 7.82 10.41
C VAL A 175 -2.96 6.99 9.38
N TRP A 176 -2.45 5.84 8.94
CA TRP A 176 -3.14 4.96 7.98
C TRP A 176 -4.49 4.47 8.50
N ALA A 177 -4.61 4.20 9.80
CA ALA A 177 -5.89 3.86 10.42
C ALA A 177 -6.90 5.00 10.31
N MET A 178 -6.47 6.24 10.56
CA MET A 178 -7.33 7.43 10.42
C MET A 178 -7.74 7.67 8.98
N LEU A 179 -6.80 7.58 8.03
CA LEU A 179 -7.09 7.68 6.60
C LEU A 179 -8.06 6.56 6.16
N GLY A 180 -7.87 5.34 6.68
CA GLY A 180 -8.76 4.21 6.47
C GLY A 180 -10.21 4.49 6.94
N PHE A 181 -10.39 5.21 8.03
CA PHE A 181 -11.72 5.64 8.48
C PHE A 181 -12.38 6.59 7.47
N PHE A 182 -11.69 7.65 7.08
CA PHE A 182 -12.25 8.63 6.13
C PHE A 182 -12.53 8.02 4.76
N ASN A 183 -11.65 7.14 4.29
CA ASN A 183 -11.86 6.38 3.05
C ASN A 183 -13.05 5.42 3.19
N GLY A 184 -13.15 4.68 4.29
CA GLY A 184 -14.21 3.70 4.55
C GLY A 184 -15.62 4.31 4.61
N ILE A 185 -15.74 5.54 5.10
CA ILE A 185 -17.02 6.28 5.10
C ILE A 185 -17.31 7.03 3.79
N GLY A 186 -16.42 6.90 2.77
CA GLY A 186 -16.58 7.57 1.47
C GLY A 186 -16.22 9.05 1.46
N ARG A 187 -15.30 9.49 2.33
CA ARG A 187 -14.80 10.88 2.38
C ARG A 187 -13.31 11.01 2.05
N PRO A 188 -12.85 10.58 0.86
CA PRO A 188 -11.44 10.58 0.49
C PRO A 188 -10.83 11.99 0.37
N ARG A 189 -11.65 13.04 0.20
CA ARG A 189 -11.17 14.43 0.22
C ARG A 189 -10.57 14.80 1.58
N THR A 190 -11.14 14.27 2.68
CA THR A 190 -10.57 14.47 4.03
C THR A 190 -9.23 13.76 4.16
N THR A 191 -9.11 12.54 3.61
CA THR A 191 -7.83 11.82 3.52
C THR A 191 -6.78 12.65 2.78
N LEU A 192 -7.13 13.17 1.61
CA LEU A 192 -6.23 14.02 0.81
C LEU A 192 -5.79 15.26 1.59
N LEU A 193 -6.71 15.94 2.28
CA LEU A 193 -6.38 17.11 3.10
C LEU A 193 -5.37 16.76 4.21
N VAL A 194 -5.61 15.68 4.96
CA VAL A 194 -4.68 15.23 6.01
C VAL A 194 -3.31 14.92 5.42
N SER A 195 -3.24 14.26 4.26
CA SER A 195 -1.97 13.95 3.60
C SER A 195 -1.24 15.18 3.09
N ILE A 196 -1.95 16.17 2.54
CA ILE A 196 -1.34 17.44 2.11
C ILE A 196 -0.75 18.16 3.31
N VAL A 197 -1.51 18.29 4.42
CA VAL A 197 -1.03 18.91 5.66
C VAL A 197 0.22 18.19 6.18
N THR A 198 0.19 16.85 6.23
CA THR A 198 1.33 16.05 6.70
C THR A 198 2.56 16.26 5.81
N THR A 199 2.39 16.24 4.48
CA THR A 199 3.49 16.41 3.52
C THR A 199 4.07 17.82 3.56
N ALA A 200 3.24 18.85 3.62
CA ALA A 200 3.70 20.23 3.74
C ALA A 200 4.47 20.46 5.06
N THR A 201 3.94 19.93 6.17
CA THR A 201 4.60 19.99 7.48
C THR A 201 5.94 19.25 7.44
N ASN A 202 6.02 18.05 6.80
CA ASN A 202 7.26 17.30 6.64
C ASN A 202 8.32 18.12 5.87
N ALA A 203 7.93 18.76 4.76
CA ALA A 203 8.87 19.56 3.98
C ALA A 203 9.46 20.73 4.80
N VAL A 204 8.62 21.44 5.57
CA VAL A 204 9.07 22.52 6.46
C VAL A 204 9.99 21.99 7.56
N LEU A 205 9.59 20.89 8.23
CA LEU A 205 10.38 20.31 9.31
C LEU A 205 11.70 19.71 8.82
N ASN A 206 11.76 19.17 7.59
CA ASN A 206 13.01 18.74 6.98
C ASN A 206 13.99 19.91 6.86
N GLN A 207 13.54 21.07 6.36
CA GLN A 207 14.38 22.27 6.27
C GLN A 207 14.91 22.71 7.64
N GLU A 208 14.04 22.72 8.67
CA GLU A 208 14.42 23.15 10.01
C GLU A 208 15.37 22.14 10.68
N PHE A 209 15.02 20.86 10.69
CA PHE A 209 15.78 19.84 11.46
C PHE A 209 17.09 19.45 10.79
N ILE A 210 17.13 19.38 9.46
CA ILE A 210 18.33 18.99 8.74
C ILE A 210 19.35 20.14 8.77
N PHE A 211 18.93 21.36 8.38
CA PHE A 211 19.87 22.45 8.10
C PHE A 211 19.97 23.45 9.24
N ARG A 212 18.87 23.94 9.82
CA ARG A 212 18.95 24.93 10.90
C ARG A 212 19.41 24.33 12.22
N LEU A 213 18.86 23.16 12.62
CA LEU A 213 19.27 22.47 13.83
C LEU A 213 20.51 21.59 13.62
N GLY A 214 20.93 21.36 12.37
CA GLY A 214 22.12 20.58 12.05
C GLY A 214 22.04 19.09 12.38
N TRP A 215 20.81 18.52 12.51
CA TRP A 215 20.63 17.11 12.86
C TRP A 215 20.90 16.16 11.68
N GLY A 216 21.15 16.67 10.49
CA GLY A 216 21.48 15.89 9.29
C GLY A 216 20.43 14.80 8.99
N ILE A 217 20.89 13.58 8.74
CA ILE A 217 20.05 12.40 8.41
C ILE A 217 19.01 12.11 9.51
N ALA A 218 19.40 12.14 10.78
CA ALA A 218 18.48 11.93 11.90
C ALA A 218 17.38 13.00 11.91
N GLY A 219 17.70 14.23 11.49
CA GLY A 219 16.75 15.33 11.35
C GLY A 219 15.61 14.99 10.39
N SER A 220 15.88 14.41 9.25
CA SER A 220 14.83 13.99 8.30
C SER A 220 13.94 12.89 8.88
N ALA A 221 14.53 11.90 9.54
CA ALA A 221 13.77 10.83 10.17
C ALA A 221 12.84 11.37 11.26
N TRP A 222 13.29 12.30 12.10
CA TRP A 222 12.48 12.96 13.11
C TRP A 222 11.46 13.91 12.48
N ALA A 223 11.80 14.67 11.43
CA ALA A 223 10.87 15.53 10.70
C ALA A 223 9.65 14.73 10.20
N THR A 224 9.90 13.53 9.64
CA THR A 224 8.82 12.65 9.17
C THR A 224 7.94 12.18 10.33
N ASN A 225 8.53 11.79 11.47
CA ASN A 225 7.76 11.34 12.63
C ASN A 225 6.91 12.47 13.23
N VAL A 226 7.47 13.66 13.38
CA VAL A 226 6.75 14.83 13.89
C VAL A 226 5.65 15.26 12.93
N ALA A 227 5.91 15.28 11.63
CA ALA A 227 4.90 15.57 10.62
C ALA A 227 3.74 14.55 10.65
N GLN A 228 4.05 13.25 10.77
CA GLN A 228 3.04 12.20 10.92
C GLN A 228 2.27 12.34 12.23
N PHE A 229 2.93 12.71 13.33
CA PHE A 229 2.25 12.95 14.61
C PHE A 229 1.28 14.12 14.52
N LEU A 230 1.70 15.25 13.91
CA LEU A 230 0.83 16.40 13.68
C LEU A 230 -0.32 16.08 12.73
N GLY A 231 -0.06 15.29 11.68
CA GLY A 231 -1.08 14.75 10.79
C GLY A 231 -2.10 13.85 11.51
N LEU A 232 -1.61 12.99 12.41
CA LEU A 232 -2.45 12.16 13.27
C LEU A 232 -3.30 13.01 14.21
N ALA A 233 -2.70 14.00 14.86
CA ALA A 233 -3.42 14.92 15.75
C ALA A 233 -4.51 15.70 15.00
N PHE A 234 -4.20 16.20 13.80
CA PHE A 234 -5.17 16.86 12.94
C PHE A 234 -6.32 15.93 12.53
N ALA A 235 -6.00 14.69 12.10
CA ALA A 235 -7.00 13.69 11.74
C ALA A 235 -7.88 13.30 12.94
N LEU A 236 -7.29 13.16 14.15
CA LEU A 236 -8.01 12.91 15.40
C LEU A 236 -8.92 14.10 15.77
N ALA A 237 -8.45 15.32 15.62
CA ALA A 237 -9.27 16.51 15.88
C ALA A 237 -10.51 16.54 14.97
N LEU A 238 -10.34 16.19 13.68
CA LEU A 238 -11.47 16.04 12.77
C LEU A 238 -12.40 14.91 13.20
N PHE A 239 -11.86 13.74 13.53
CA PHE A 239 -12.64 12.56 13.96
C PHE A 239 -13.41 12.79 15.26
N LEU A 240 -12.86 13.58 16.17
CA LEU A 240 -13.51 14.00 17.41
C LEU A 240 -14.34 15.28 17.26
N GLY A 241 -14.41 15.85 16.07
CA GLY A 241 -15.21 17.03 15.77
C GLY A 241 -16.72 16.79 15.92
N PRO A 242 -17.54 17.86 16.10
CA PRO A 242 -18.95 17.77 16.46
C PRO A 242 -19.76 16.85 15.54
N GLY A 243 -19.55 16.91 14.22
CA GLY A 243 -20.28 16.11 13.24
C GLY A 243 -20.02 14.60 13.34
N TYR A 244 -18.77 14.20 13.60
CA TYR A 244 -18.42 12.79 13.78
C TYR A 244 -18.78 12.29 15.18
N ARG A 245 -18.68 13.15 16.22
CA ARG A 245 -19.13 12.83 17.58
C ARG A 245 -20.62 12.51 17.61
N ALA A 246 -21.43 13.33 16.97
CA ALA A 246 -22.88 13.15 16.95
C ALA A 246 -23.28 11.87 16.18
N ARG A 247 -22.65 11.60 15.02
CA ARG A 247 -23.04 10.51 14.14
C ARG A 247 -22.41 9.16 14.52
N PHE A 248 -21.15 9.15 14.91
CA PHE A 248 -20.37 7.93 15.15
C PHE A 248 -20.13 7.63 16.63
N GLY A 249 -20.43 8.57 17.53
CA GLY A 249 -20.11 8.43 18.94
C GLY A 249 -18.61 8.26 19.19
N SER A 250 -17.78 8.94 18.37
CA SER A 250 -16.33 8.74 18.33
C SER A 250 -15.64 8.95 19.68
N HIS A 251 -16.20 9.77 20.57
CA HIS A 251 -15.70 10.03 21.93
C HIS A 251 -16.12 8.94 22.96
N LEU A 252 -17.12 8.10 22.65
CA LEU A 252 -17.64 7.08 23.56
C LEU A 252 -17.07 5.68 23.30
N THR A 253 -16.49 5.46 22.11
CA THR A 253 -16.09 4.13 21.62
C THR A 253 -14.60 3.81 21.85
N TRP A 254 -13.90 4.58 22.69
CA TRP A 254 -12.46 4.47 22.92
C TRP A 254 -11.99 3.22 23.68
N ARG A 255 -12.94 2.54 24.37
CA ARG A 255 -12.61 1.36 25.19
C ARG A 255 -12.14 0.20 24.34
N LEU A 256 -10.97 -0.36 24.68
CA LEU A 256 -10.41 -1.52 24.01
C LEU A 256 -11.23 -2.76 24.31
N GLN A 257 -11.62 -3.49 23.27
CA GLN A 257 -12.27 -4.80 23.37
C GLN A 257 -11.36 -5.87 22.75
N ARG A 258 -10.94 -6.85 23.54
CA ARG A 258 -10.02 -7.93 23.10
C ARG A 258 -10.54 -8.65 21.84
N SER A 259 -11.83 -8.94 21.75
CA SER A 259 -12.42 -9.59 20.57
C SER A 259 -12.26 -8.76 19.30
N ARG A 260 -12.42 -7.44 19.39
CA ARG A 260 -12.23 -6.51 18.26
C ARG A 260 -10.77 -6.39 17.84
N LEU A 261 -9.87 -6.35 18.83
CA LEU A 261 -8.43 -6.34 18.57
C LEU A 261 -8.02 -7.61 17.80
N VAL A 262 -8.44 -8.78 18.26
CA VAL A 262 -8.15 -10.05 17.57
C VAL A 262 -8.74 -10.08 16.16
N GLN A 263 -9.98 -9.61 15.97
CA GLN A 263 -10.60 -9.51 14.65
C GLN A 263 -9.77 -8.62 13.72
N GLN A 264 -9.35 -7.44 14.20
CA GLN A 264 -8.56 -6.48 13.43
C GLN A 264 -7.17 -7.01 13.09
N LEU A 265 -6.49 -7.68 14.02
CA LEU A 265 -5.19 -8.31 13.76
C LEU A 265 -5.31 -9.48 12.78
N ARG A 266 -6.38 -10.29 12.87
CA ARG A 266 -6.64 -11.38 11.90
C ARG A 266 -6.81 -10.89 10.45
N LEU A 267 -7.30 -9.66 10.28
CA LEU A 267 -7.39 -9.02 8.96
C LEU A 267 -6.08 -8.29 8.62
N GLY A 268 -5.55 -7.55 9.57
CA GLY A 268 -4.40 -6.66 9.36
C GLY A 268 -3.11 -7.40 9.08
N VAL A 269 -2.80 -8.48 9.81
CA VAL A 269 -1.55 -9.22 9.62
C VAL A 269 -1.41 -9.73 8.18
N PRO A 270 -2.38 -10.43 7.57
CA PRO A 270 -2.28 -10.80 6.17
C PRO A 270 -2.21 -9.60 5.21
N MET A 271 -2.92 -8.49 5.52
CA MET A 271 -2.88 -7.25 4.71
C MET A 271 -1.51 -6.58 4.70
N GLY A 272 -0.76 -6.67 5.79
CA GLY A 272 0.60 -6.15 5.89
C GLY A 272 1.65 -7.11 5.32
N LEU A 273 1.49 -8.42 5.59
CA LEU A 273 2.44 -9.44 5.16
C LEU A 273 2.45 -9.63 3.63
N SER A 274 1.29 -9.52 2.99
CA SER A 274 1.17 -9.69 1.54
C SER A 274 2.05 -8.69 0.75
N PRO A 275 1.94 -7.37 0.90
CA PRO A 275 2.80 -6.44 0.19
C PRO A 275 4.26 -6.51 0.65
N ALA A 276 4.55 -6.91 1.90
CA ALA A 276 5.91 -7.11 2.37
C ALA A 276 6.59 -8.29 1.67
N ALA A 277 5.87 -9.40 1.44
CA ALA A 277 6.38 -10.56 0.72
C ALA A 277 6.62 -10.26 -0.76
N ASP A 278 5.71 -9.52 -1.39
CA ASP A 278 5.83 -9.10 -2.78
C ASP A 278 7.06 -8.19 -2.97
N LEU A 279 7.23 -7.23 -2.07
CA LEU A 279 8.38 -6.33 -2.04
C LEU A 279 9.70 -7.09 -1.86
N LEU A 280 9.73 -8.11 -0.99
CA LEU A 280 10.91 -8.96 -0.78
C LEU A 280 11.27 -9.73 -2.06
N GLY A 281 10.30 -10.34 -2.73
CA GLY A 281 10.50 -11.03 -4.00
C GLY A 281 11.07 -10.09 -5.07
N PHE A 282 10.51 -8.88 -5.15
CA PHE A 282 10.98 -7.86 -6.08
C PHE A 282 12.38 -7.33 -5.74
N ALA A 283 12.71 -7.19 -4.46
CA ALA A 283 14.06 -6.80 -4.02
C ALA A 283 15.11 -7.85 -4.42
N ILE A 284 14.81 -9.15 -4.23
CA ILE A 284 15.66 -10.25 -4.68
C ILE A 284 15.84 -10.20 -6.20
N PHE A 285 14.77 -10.01 -6.95
CA PHE A 285 14.85 -9.82 -8.41
C PHE A 285 15.74 -8.65 -8.81
N GLN A 286 15.61 -7.49 -8.15
CA GLN A 286 16.44 -6.32 -8.40
C GLN A 286 17.94 -6.61 -8.16
N MET A 287 18.27 -7.36 -7.10
CA MET A 287 19.65 -7.79 -6.85
C MET A 287 20.18 -8.70 -7.97
N MET A 288 19.36 -9.60 -8.51
CA MET A 288 19.72 -10.44 -9.66
C MET A 288 20.04 -9.56 -10.89
N GLN A 289 19.19 -8.56 -11.18
CA GLN A 289 19.39 -7.65 -12.31
C GLN A 289 20.67 -6.81 -12.18
N THR A 290 20.97 -6.31 -10.99
CA THR A 290 22.19 -5.52 -10.74
C THR A 290 23.46 -6.36 -10.93
N ARG A 291 23.41 -7.67 -10.62
CA ARG A 291 24.55 -8.58 -10.81
C ARG A 291 24.91 -8.84 -12.27
N LEU A 292 23.96 -8.64 -13.21
CA LEU A 292 24.21 -8.79 -14.64
C LEU A 292 25.07 -7.65 -15.27
N GLY A 293 25.36 -6.61 -14.51
CA GLY A 293 26.14 -5.45 -14.94
C GLY A 293 25.34 -4.14 -14.89
N THR A 294 26.06 -3.05 -15.16
CA THR A 294 25.57 -1.67 -15.02
C THR A 294 24.38 -1.38 -15.93
N ALA A 295 24.44 -1.77 -17.19
CA ALA A 295 23.37 -1.53 -18.17
C ALA A 295 22.05 -2.25 -17.81
N GLY A 296 22.14 -3.50 -17.33
CA GLY A 296 20.97 -4.29 -16.92
C GLY A 296 20.29 -3.70 -15.68
N GLY A 297 21.09 -3.37 -14.67
CA GLY A 297 20.61 -2.72 -13.45
C GLY A 297 19.99 -1.35 -13.70
N ALA A 298 20.65 -0.50 -14.50
CA ALA A 298 20.17 0.84 -14.85
C ALA A 298 18.85 0.78 -15.65
N ALA A 299 18.79 -0.04 -16.70
CA ALA A 299 17.57 -0.21 -17.49
C ALA A 299 16.39 -0.69 -16.62
N THR A 300 16.61 -1.68 -15.74
CA THR A 300 15.59 -2.17 -14.79
C THR A 300 15.11 -1.04 -13.88
N GLN A 301 16.02 -0.28 -13.28
CA GLN A 301 15.66 0.81 -12.37
C GLN A 301 14.82 1.90 -13.05
N ILE A 302 15.19 2.29 -14.28
CA ILE A 302 14.43 3.28 -15.05
C ILE A 302 13.02 2.77 -15.35
N VAL A 303 12.89 1.53 -15.79
CA VAL A 303 11.59 0.92 -16.09
C VAL A 303 10.69 0.85 -14.83
N VAL A 304 11.26 0.49 -13.67
CA VAL A 304 10.56 0.48 -12.38
C VAL A 304 10.04 1.86 -12.00
N ILE A 305 10.87 2.90 -12.15
CA ILE A 305 10.46 4.29 -11.87
C ILE A 305 9.31 4.70 -12.80
N LEU A 306 9.42 4.42 -14.09
CA LEU A 306 8.39 4.77 -15.07
C LEU A 306 7.08 4.03 -14.83
N THR A 307 7.14 2.75 -14.52
CA THR A 307 5.92 1.95 -14.22
C THR A 307 5.25 2.34 -12.92
N SER A 308 6.00 2.88 -11.95
CA SER A 308 5.43 3.42 -10.70
C SER A 308 4.48 4.60 -10.94
N LEU A 309 4.64 5.34 -12.05
CA LEU A 309 3.73 6.42 -12.45
C LEU A 309 2.32 5.89 -12.81
N ALA A 310 2.22 4.67 -13.31
CA ALA A 310 0.93 4.01 -13.55
C ALA A 310 0.39 3.37 -12.26
N TYR A 311 1.27 2.75 -11.47
CA TYR A 311 0.90 1.99 -10.27
C TYR A 311 0.27 2.86 -9.19
N MET A 312 0.87 4.01 -8.87
CA MET A 312 0.42 4.83 -7.74
C MET A 312 -0.99 5.40 -7.92
N PRO A 313 -1.36 6.01 -9.06
CA PRO A 313 -2.76 6.40 -9.26
C PRO A 313 -3.69 5.18 -9.39
N GLY A 314 -3.22 4.06 -9.99
CA GLY A 314 -3.95 2.79 -10.04
C GLY A 314 -4.32 2.28 -8.64
N PHE A 315 -3.41 2.41 -7.67
CA PHE A 315 -3.68 2.12 -6.25
C PHE A 315 -4.83 2.96 -5.69
N GLY A 316 -4.92 4.24 -6.06
CA GLY A 316 -6.04 5.11 -5.70
C GLY A 316 -7.38 4.60 -6.22
N ILE A 317 -7.44 4.19 -7.51
CA ILE A 317 -8.64 3.60 -8.11
C ILE A 317 -9.02 2.30 -7.40
N ALA A 318 -8.07 1.39 -7.21
CA ALA A 318 -8.28 0.11 -6.56
C ALA A 318 -8.77 0.26 -5.10
N SER A 319 -8.23 1.24 -4.36
CA SER A 319 -8.62 1.55 -2.99
C SER A 319 -10.08 2.00 -2.86
N ALA A 320 -10.64 2.68 -3.90
CA ALA A 320 -12.07 2.96 -3.97
C ALA A 320 -12.91 1.67 -3.97
N GLY A 321 -12.39 0.58 -4.55
CA GLY A 321 -13.00 -0.75 -4.53
C GLY A 321 -13.16 -1.30 -3.12
N THR A 322 -12.16 -1.15 -2.25
CA THR A 322 -12.25 -1.57 -0.84
C THR A 322 -13.45 -0.90 -0.14
N THR A 323 -13.64 0.40 -0.36
CA THR A 323 -14.74 1.17 0.23
C THR A 323 -16.09 0.77 -0.35
N LEU A 324 -16.24 0.79 -1.67
CA LEU A 324 -17.52 0.52 -2.34
C LEU A 324 -18.00 -0.91 -2.12
N VAL A 325 -17.11 -1.88 -2.21
CA VAL A 325 -17.40 -3.29 -1.95
C VAL A 325 -17.76 -3.49 -0.48
N GLY A 326 -16.94 -2.94 0.45
CA GLY A 326 -17.20 -3.04 1.88
C GLY A 326 -18.56 -2.46 2.28
N GLN A 327 -18.88 -1.26 1.80
CA GLN A 327 -20.18 -0.61 2.05
C GLN A 327 -21.34 -1.42 1.46
N SER A 328 -21.19 -1.98 0.27
CA SER A 328 -22.21 -2.81 -0.37
C SER A 328 -22.48 -4.10 0.40
N ILE A 329 -21.43 -4.75 0.91
CA ILE A 329 -21.54 -5.95 1.75
C ILE A 329 -22.20 -5.60 3.10
N GLY A 330 -21.77 -4.49 3.70
CA GLY A 330 -22.38 -3.99 4.93
C GLY A 330 -23.89 -3.71 4.80
N ALA A 331 -24.32 -3.22 3.64
CA ALA A 331 -25.72 -3.01 3.30
C ALA A 331 -26.48 -4.32 2.97
N GLY A 332 -25.84 -5.48 3.05
CA GLY A 332 -26.43 -6.79 2.72
C GLY A 332 -26.51 -7.09 1.21
N ALA A 333 -26.03 -6.20 0.36
CA ALA A 333 -26.15 -6.27 -1.10
C ALA A 333 -24.96 -6.95 -1.77
N ARG A 334 -24.68 -8.24 -1.47
CA ARG A 334 -23.51 -8.98 -1.98
C ARG A 334 -23.46 -9.07 -3.51
N GLY A 335 -24.63 -9.23 -4.16
CA GLY A 335 -24.70 -9.23 -5.62
C GLY A 335 -24.35 -7.89 -6.24
N TRP A 336 -24.64 -6.78 -5.54
CA TRP A 336 -24.22 -5.45 -5.93
C TRP A 336 -22.72 -5.25 -5.72
N ALA A 337 -22.20 -5.70 -4.61
CA ALA A 337 -20.75 -5.69 -4.32
C ALA A 337 -19.95 -6.37 -5.45
N GLN A 338 -20.44 -7.51 -5.98
CA GLN A 338 -19.83 -8.20 -7.11
C GLN A 338 -19.76 -7.31 -8.35
N ARG A 339 -20.86 -6.65 -8.72
CA ARG A 339 -20.93 -5.77 -9.92
C ARG A 339 -20.00 -4.57 -9.78
N VAL A 340 -20.05 -3.89 -8.65
CA VAL A 340 -19.20 -2.72 -8.38
C VAL A 340 -17.72 -3.12 -8.37
N GLY A 341 -17.38 -4.22 -7.70
CA GLY A 341 -16.01 -4.72 -7.67
C GLY A 341 -15.46 -5.07 -9.05
N GLU A 342 -16.24 -5.76 -9.91
CA GLU A 342 -15.84 -6.07 -11.28
C GLU A 342 -15.56 -4.78 -12.08
N ARG A 343 -16.38 -3.75 -11.92
CA ARG A 343 -16.17 -2.46 -12.59
C ARG A 343 -14.91 -1.76 -12.12
N VAL A 344 -14.64 -1.76 -10.80
CA VAL A 344 -13.40 -1.16 -10.26
C VAL A 344 -12.17 -1.95 -10.71
N ILE A 345 -12.20 -3.27 -10.69
CA ILE A 345 -11.10 -4.13 -11.14
C ILE A 345 -10.75 -3.83 -12.60
N LEU A 346 -11.77 -3.84 -13.49
CA LEU A 346 -11.57 -3.57 -14.90
C LEU A 346 -11.11 -2.12 -15.15
N LEU A 347 -11.65 -1.15 -14.40
CA LEU A 347 -11.21 0.25 -14.50
C LEU A 347 -9.74 0.40 -14.13
N THR A 348 -9.30 -0.27 -13.06
CA THR A 348 -7.89 -0.27 -12.62
C THR A 348 -7.00 -0.92 -13.68
N ALA A 349 -7.40 -2.08 -14.22
CA ALA A 349 -6.65 -2.80 -15.24
C ALA A 349 -6.51 -2.00 -16.54
N CYS A 350 -7.63 -1.43 -17.03
CA CYS A 350 -7.62 -0.60 -18.24
C CYS A 350 -6.81 0.68 -18.05
N TYR A 351 -6.90 1.32 -16.87
CA TYR A 351 -6.09 2.50 -16.55
C TYR A 351 -4.59 2.15 -16.57
N MET A 352 -4.18 1.15 -15.78
CA MET A 352 -2.76 0.79 -15.68
C MET A 352 -2.21 0.27 -17.01
N GLY A 353 -2.95 -0.58 -17.71
CA GLY A 353 -2.56 -1.08 -19.02
C GLY A 353 -2.45 0.06 -20.06
N GLY A 354 -3.41 0.99 -20.08
CA GLY A 354 -3.39 2.15 -20.97
C GLY A 354 -2.20 3.06 -20.71
N ILE A 355 -1.91 3.39 -19.44
CA ILE A 355 -0.72 4.18 -19.08
C ILE A 355 0.56 3.40 -19.40
N GLY A 356 0.59 2.07 -19.17
CA GLY A 356 1.74 1.22 -19.53
C GLY A 356 2.06 1.30 -21.02
N VAL A 357 1.06 1.22 -21.88
CA VAL A 357 1.22 1.38 -23.34
C VAL A 357 1.70 2.79 -23.68
N LEU A 358 1.14 3.85 -23.08
CA LEU A 358 1.58 5.22 -23.31
C LEU A 358 3.04 5.43 -22.91
N ILE A 359 3.48 4.86 -21.77
CA ILE A 359 4.87 4.90 -21.33
C ILE A 359 5.78 4.16 -22.32
N ALA A 360 5.37 2.99 -22.82
CA ALA A 360 6.15 2.23 -23.81
C ALA A 360 6.28 2.97 -25.14
N LEU A 361 5.19 3.58 -25.62
CA LEU A 361 5.21 4.44 -26.81
C LEU A 361 6.10 5.69 -26.61
N GLY A 362 6.05 6.29 -25.41
CA GLY A 362 6.89 7.45 -25.04
C GLY A 362 8.37 7.11 -24.77
N GLY A 363 8.70 5.82 -24.69
CA GLY A 363 10.05 5.34 -24.35
C GLY A 363 11.18 6.00 -25.10
N PRO A 364 11.12 6.19 -26.45
CA PRO A 364 12.19 6.83 -27.23
C PRO A 364 12.53 8.25 -26.77
N TRP A 365 11.55 8.99 -26.24
CA TRP A 365 11.73 10.36 -25.76
C TRP A 365 12.07 10.41 -24.26
N VAL A 366 11.58 9.48 -23.46
CA VAL A 366 11.70 9.52 -22.00
C VAL A 366 12.98 8.86 -21.52
N LEU A 367 13.39 7.71 -22.06
CA LEU A 367 14.58 6.98 -21.62
C LEU A 367 15.88 7.80 -21.68
N PRO A 368 16.14 8.63 -22.73
CA PRO A 368 17.35 9.44 -22.80
C PRO A 368 17.49 10.47 -21.68
N PHE A 369 16.38 10.90 -21.05
CA PHE A 369 16.45 11.83 -19.91
C PHE A 369 17.05 11.21 -18.65
N PHE A 370 17.03 9.89 -18.53
CA PHE A 370 17.55 9.17 -17.37
C PHE A 370 19.00 8.73 -17.52
N THR A 371 19.58 8.87 -18.72
CA THR A 371 20.95 8.45 -19.01
C THR A 371 21.83 9.66 -19.30
N GLY A 372 23.06 9.67 -18.74
CA GLY A 372 24.01 10.75 -19.02
C GLY A 372 24.47 10.74 -20.49
N ALA A 373 24.58 11.91 -21.13
CA ALA A 373 24.97 12.03 -22.55
C ALA A 373 26.36 11.48 -22.86
N HIS A 374 27.23 11.31 -21.85
CA HIS A 374 28.63 10.86 -21.98
C HIS A 374 28.85 9.47 -21.36
N ASP A 375 27.80 8.75 -20.95
CA ASP A 375 27.94 7.42 -20.37
C ASP A 375 28.05 6.37 -21.47
N ALA A 376 29.11 5.57 -21.45
CA ALA A 376 29.35 4.49 -22.42
C ALA A 376 28.23 3.43 -22.40
N ASP A 377 27.61 3.21 -21.22
CA ASP A 377 26.53 2.25 -21.03
C ASP A 377 25.16 2.83 -21.38
N ALA A 378 25.03 4.11 -21.72
CA ALA A 378 23.75 4.77 -22.01
C ALA A 378 23.00 4.12 -23.18
N ARG A 379 23.68 3.87 -24.30
CA ARG A 379 23.06 3.25 -25.49
C ARG A 379 22.56 1.81 -25.22
N PRO A 380 23.37 0.90 -24.66
CA PRO A 380 22.88 -0.44 -24.26
C PRO A 380 21.72 -0.39 -23.27
N ALA A 381 21.77 0.49 -22.26
CA ALA A 381 20.71 0.64 -21.26
C ALA A 381 19.39 1.15 -21.89
N ILE A 382 19.45 2.11 -22.81
CA ILE A 382 18.28 2.61 -23.55
C ILE A 382 17.69 1.52 -24.44
N ALA A 383 18.51 0.80 -25.21
CA ALA A 383 18.06 -0.27 -26.10
C ALA A 383 17.39 -1.41 -25.33
N LEU A 384 17.95 -1.79 -24.19
CA LEU A 384 17.35 -2.76 -23.27
C LEU A 384 16.07 -2.20 -22.65
N GLY A 385 16.11 -0.98 -22.13
CA GLY A 385 14.97 -0.30 -21.52
C GLY A 385 13.75 -0.23 -22.44
N MET A 386 13.95 0.04 -23.74
CA MET A 386 12.88 0.02 -24.73
C MET A 386 12.18 -1.35 -24.83
N ARG A 387 12.94 -2.44 -24.83
CA ARG A 387 12.37 -3.80 -24.84
C ARG A 387 11.64 -4.12 -23.53
N LEU A 388 12.22 -3.70 -22.40
CA LEU A 388 11.62 -3.90 -21.09
C LEU A 388 10.33 -3.10 -20.91
N LEU A 389 10.22 -1.89 -21.49
CA LEU A 389 8.97 -1.10 -21.41
C LEU A 389 7.82 -1.77 -22.16
N TRP A 390 8.05 -2.48 -23.25
CA TRP A 390 7.00 -3.27 -23.92
C TRP A 390 6.56 -4.47 -23.11
N LEU A 391 7.49 -5.17 -22.43
CA LEU A 391 7.11 -6.21 -21.46
C LEU A 391 6.34 -5.60 -20.28
N ALA A 392 6.77 -4.42 -19.83
CA ALA A 392 6.09 -3.69 -18.77
C ALA A 392 4.66 -3.29 -19.17
N ALA A 393 4.44 -2.81 -20.38
CA ALA A 393 3.10 -2.51 -20.89
C ALA A 393 2.19 -3.75 -20.84
N GLY A 394 2.74 -4.92 -21.20
CA GLY A 394 2.00 -6.19 -21.13
C GLY A 394 1.61 -6.57 -19.70
N TYR A 395 2.53 -6.48 -18.73
CA TYR A 395 2.21 -6.85 -17.36
C TYR A 395 1.35 -5.83 -16.62
N GLN A 396 1.40 -4.53 -16.97
CA GLN A 396 0.67 -3.47 -16.28
C GLN A 396 -0.85 -3.69 -16.28
N PHE A 397 -1.41 -4.28 -17.33
CA PHE A 397 -2.82 -4.65 -17.33
C PHE A 397 -3.13 -5.73 -16.29
N PHE A 398 -2.30 -6.77 -16.21
CA PHE A 398 -2.47 -7.85 -15.23
C PHE A 398 -2.18 -7.39 -13.81
N ASP A 399 -1.24 -6.47 -13.64
CA ASP A 399 -0.97 -5.84 -12.34
C ASP A 399 -2.15 -4.96 -11.89
N GLY A 400 -2.82 -4.29 -12.82
CA GLY A 400 -4.10 -3.62 -12.57
C GLY A 400 -5.21 -4.59 -12.14
N LEU A 401 -5.28 -5.80 -12.75
CA LEU A 401 -6.19 -6.87 -12.28
C LEU A 401 -5.83 -7.34 -10.86
N ASN A 402 -4.54 -7.58 -10.59
CA ASN A 402 -4.03 -7.94 -9.28
C ASN A 402 -4.42 -6.91 -8.22
N LEU A 403 -4.07 -5.65 -8.46
CA LEU A 403 -4.31 -4.55 -7.54
C LEU A 403 -5.80 -4.32 -7.28
N GLY A 404 -6.60 -4.27 -8.34
CA GLY A 404 -8.05 -4.11 -8.27
C GLY A 404 -8.73 -5.25 -7.53
N ALA A 405 -8.41 -6.51 -7.88
CA ALA A 405 -8.97 -7.69 -7.24
C ALA A 405 -8.55 -7.80 -5.77
N SER A 406 -7.26 -7.57 -5.47
CA SER A 406 -6.75 -7.57 -4.10
C SER A 406 -7.49 -6.57 -3.21
N MET A 407 -7.69 -5.33 -3.68
CA MET A 407 -8.39 -4.29 -2.93
C MET A 407 -9.89 -4.57 -2.78
N CYS A 408 -10.54 -5.13 -3.79
CA CYS A 408 -11.95 -5.56 -3.67
C CYS A 408 -12.09 -6.73 -2.70
N LEU A 409 -11.20 -7.73 -2.73
CA LEU A 409 -11.17 -8.84 -1.79
C LEU A 409 -10.91 -8.36 -0.36
N ARG A 410 -10.02 -7.37 -0.15
CA ARG A 410 -9.83 -6.70 1.16
C ARG A 410 -11.14 -6.07 1.64
N GLY A 411 -11.86 -5.35 0.78
CA GLY A 411 -13.17 -4.78 1.08
C GLY A 411 -14.20 -5.84 1.50
N ALA A 412 -14.12 -7.03 0.91
CA ALA A 412 -14.94 -8.19 1.28
C ALA A 412 -14.49 -8.89 2.57
N GLY A 413 -13.27 -8.62 3.06
CA GLY A 413 -12.68 -9.30 4.21
C GLY A 413 -11.92 -10.58 3.85
N ASP A 414 -11.82 -10.92 2.56
CA ASP A 414 -11.02 -12.05 2.07
C ASP A 414 -9.56 -11.61 1.91
N VAL A 415 -8.80 -11.71 2.99
CA VAL A 415 -7.40 -11.25 3.03
C VAL A 415 -6.40 -12.40 3.11
N ARG A 416 -6.82 -13.56 3.65
CA ARG A 416 -5.92 -14.69 3.88
C ARG A 416 -5.52 -15.39 2.59
N VAL A 417 -6.51 -15.68 1.73
CA VAL A 417 -6.24 -16.36 0.45
C VAL A 417 -5.38 -15.49 -0.46
N PRO A 418 -5.69 -14.20 -0.69
CA PRO A 418 -4.79 -13.31 -1.41
C PRO A 418 -3.38 -13.25 -0.82
N ALA A 419 -3.23 -13.15 0.50
CA ALA A 419 -1.92 -13.09 1.13
C ALA A 419 -1.10 -14.38 0.93
N LEU A 420 -1.72 -15.55 1.04
CA LEU A 420 -1.06 -16.83 0.79
C LEU A 420 -0.68 -16.99 -0.69
N LEU A 421 -1.53 -16.53 -1.61
CA LEU A 421 -1.23 -16.54 -3.04
C LEU A 421 -0.04 -15.64 -3.38
N VAL A 422 -0.02 -14.40 -2.86
CA VAL A 422 1.10 -13.48 -3.07
C VAL A 422 2.38 -14.08 -2.48
N LEU A 423 2.36 -14.54 -1.22
CA LEU A 423 3.53 -15.12 -0.56
C LEU A 423 4.05 -16.34 -1.32
N GLY A 424 3.16 -17.28 -1.69
CA GLY A 424 3.53 -18.49 -2.41
C GLY A 424 4.05 -18.19 -3.82
N LEU A 425 3.32 -17.40 -4.60
CA LEU A 425 3.71 -17.10 -5.98
C LEU A 425 4.95 -16.19 -6.05
N SER A 426 5.11 -15.23 -5.13
CA SER A 426 6.30 -14.36 -5.11
C SER A 426 7.57 -15.14 -4.78
N LEU A 427 7.55 -15.97 -3.74
CA LEU A 427 8.75 -16.65 -3.28
C LEU A 427 9.00 -18.01 -3.99
N LEU A 428 7.95 -18.78 -4.32
CA LEU A 428 8.09 -20.13 -4.87
C LEU A 428 7.97 -20.20 -6.40
N LEU A 429 7.37 -19.18 -7.04
CA LEU A 429 7.29 -19.11 -8.50
C LEU A 429 8.21 -18.02 -9.05
N PHE A 430 8.00 -16.78 -8.63
CA PHE A 430 8.68 -15.62 -9.24
C PHE A 430 10.18 -15.65 -9.01
N VAL A 431 10.66 -15.79 -7.76
CA VAL A 431 12.10 -15.77 -7.46
C VAL A 431 12.85 -16.91 -8.15
N PRO A 432 12.41 -18.19 -8.10
CA PRO A 432 13.06 -19.26 -8.84
C PRO A 432 13.01 -19.09 -10.36
N LEU A 433 11.89 -18.62 -10.90
CA LEU A 433 11.73 -18.38 -12.33
C LEU A 433 12.62 -17.24 -12.82
N ALA A 434 12.68 -16.15 -12.05
CA ALA A 434 13.58 -15.02 -12.31
C ALA A 434 15.05 -15.48 -12.31
N HIS A 435 15.45 -16.29 -11.31
CA HIS A 435 16.79 -16.89 -11.27
C HIS A 435 17.08 -17.75 -12.51
N ALA A 436 16.13 -18.64 -12.86
CA ALA A 436 16.31 -19.57 -13.98
C ALA A 436 16.45 -18.85 -15.34
N PHE A 437 15.69 -17.78 -15.54
CA PHE A 437 15.71 -17.04 -16.81
C PHE A 437 16.87 -16.04 -16.90
N THR A 438 17.30 -15.50 -15.76
CA THR A 438 18.31 -14.43 -15.71
C THR A 438 19.72 -14.97 -15.91
N PHE A 439 20.12 -16.00 -15.16
CA PHE A 439 21.52 -16.44 -15.10
C PHE A 439 21.89 -17.47 -16.17
N ALA A 440 23.09 -17.36 -16.72
CA ALA A 440 23.72 -18.38 -17.53
C ALA A 440 24.25 -19.53 -16.65
N ARG A 441 24.55 -20.69 -17.25
CA ARG A 441 25.04 -21.86 -16.53
C ARG A 441 26.30 -21.56 -15.74
N GLY A 442 26.26 -21.81 -14.43
CA GLY A 442 27.38 -21.58 -13.51
C GLY A 442 27.45 -20.16 -12.92
N GLU A 443 26.63 -19.22 -13.34
CA GLU A 443 26.62 -17.84 -12.82
C GLU A 443 25.57 -17.61 -11.73
N GLY A 444 24.61 -18.52 -11.63
CA GLY A 444 23.49 -18.40 -10.68
C GLY A 444 23.91 -18.58 -9.23
N TRP A 445 23.07 -18.10 -8.32
CA TRP A 445 23.26 -18.27 -6.88
C TRP A 445 23.02 -19.72 -6.42
N VAL A 446 22.19 -20.45 -7.18
CA VAL A 446 21.72 -21.79 -6.82
C VAL A 446 21.92 -22.74 -8.01
N GLY A 447 22.75 -23.76 -7.83
CA GLY A 447 23.17 -24.66 -8.93
C GLY A 447 22.13 -25.70 -9.35
N PHE A 448 21.13 -26.00 -8.50
CA PHE A 448 20.08 -27.00 -8.83
C PHE A 448 18.95 -26.43 -9.68
N LEU A 449 18.82 -25.10 -9.79
CA LEU A 449 17.83 -24.47 -10.66
C LEU A 449 18.33 -24.43 -12.11
N PRO A 450 17.45 -24.63 -13.10
CA PRO A 450 17.81 -24.45 -14.50
C PRO A 450 18.29 -23.00 -14.72
N GLN A 451 19.29 -22.83 -15.61
CA GLN A 451 19.88 -21.54 -15.91
C GLN A 451 19.92 -21.37 -17.42
N LEU A 452 19.03 -20.50 -17.95
CA LEU A 452 18.81 -20.31 -19.38
C LEU A 452 19.65 -19.21 -20.00
N GLY A 453 20.15 -18.26 -19.19
CA GLY A 453 21.05 -17.21 -19.64
C GLY A 453 20.42 -16.12 -20.50
N TRP A 454 19.12 -15.83 -20.31
CA TRP A 454 18.45 -14.78 -21.09
C TRP A 454 18.70 -13.37 -20.52
N GLY A 455 19.51 -13.26 -19.48
CA GLY A 455 19.93 -11.98 -18.89
C GLY A 455 18.75 -11.17 -18.31
N ALA A 456 18.87 -9.85 -18.34
CA ALA A 456 17.88 -8.95 -17.79
C ALA A 456 16.50 -9.13 -18.43
N PHE A 457 16.46 -9.36 -19.74
CA PHE A 457 15.20 -9.57 -20.45
C PHE A 457 14.47 -10.83 -19.96
N GLY A 458 15.21 -11.92 -19.71
CA GLY A 458 14.65 -13.16 -19.13
C GLY A 458 14.04 -12.93 -17.74
N GLY A 459 14.74 -12.19 -16.89
CA GLY A 459 14.22 -11.81 -15.57
C GLY A 459 12.89 -11.05 -15.64
N TRP A 460 12.75 -10.14 -16.61
CA TRP A 460 11.49 -9.41 -16.82
C TRP A 460 10.38 -10.26 -17.42
N ILE A 461 10.70 -11.31 -18.20
CA ILE A 461 9.72 -12.32 -18.60
C ILE A 461 9.18 -13.06 -17.37
N ALA A 462 10.04 -13.37 -16.39
CA ALA A 462 9.59 -13.96 -15.13
C ALA A 462 8.65 -13.03 -14.36
N VAL A 463 8.90 -11.70 -14.31
CA VAL A 463 7.98 -10.71 -13.76
C VAL A 463 6.64 -10.75 -14.47
N LEU A 464 6.64 -10.74 -15.81
CA LEU A 464 5.41 -10.81 -16.62
C LEU A 464 4.60 -12.07 -16.28
N ILE A 465 5.22 -13.25 -16.28
CA ILE A 465 4.55 -14.51 -15.96
C ILE A 465 3.99 -14.48 -14.54
N TYR A 466 4.76 -14.03 -13.56
CA TYR A 466 4.34 -13.92 -12.17
C TYR A 466 3.10 -13.04 -12.02
N ILE A 467 3.13 -11.83 -12.56
CA ILE A 467 2.02 -10.87 -12.46
C ILE A 467 0.79 -11.37 -13.24
N MET A 468 0.97 -12.01 -14.40
CA MET A 468 -0.14 -12.63 -15.13
C MET A 468 -0.82 -13.72 -14.31
N VAL A 469 -0.05 -14.63 -13.72
CA VAL A 469 -0.58 -15.72 -12.88
C VAL A 469 -1.27 -15.14 -11.64
N LEU A 470 -0.62 -14.21 -10.93
CA LEU A 470 -1.16 -13.59 -9.72
C LEU A 470 -2.44 -12.80 -10.00
N GLY A 471 -2.42 -11.89 -10.99
CA GLY A 471 -3.56 -11.05 -11.35
C GLY A 471 -4.75 -11.88 -11.81
N THR A 472 -4.51 -12.88 -12.66
CA THR A 472 -5.56 -13.79 -13.14
C THR A 472 -6.14 -14.62 -11.98
N THR A 473 -5.29 -15.18 -11.11
CA THR A 473 -5.74 -16.00 -9.97
C THR A 473 -6.58 -15.20 -8.99
N LEU A 474 -6.18 -13.96 -8.66
CA LEU A 474 -6.95 -13.08 -7.78
C LEU A 474 -8.26 -12.62 -8.42
N PHE A 475 -8.25 -12.35 -9.73
CA PHE A 475 -9.48 -12.04 -10.46
C PHE A 475 -10.44 -13.23 -10.50
N LEU A 476 -9.94 -14.45 -10.75
CA LEU A 476 -10.75 -15.67 -10.67
C LEU A 476 -11.28 -15.91 -9.26
N ARG A 477 -10.47 -15.65 -8.22
CA ARG A 477 -10.92 -15.69 -6.82
C ARG A 477 -12.09 -14.74 -6.58
N TRP A 478 -12.01 -13.51 -7.12
CA TRP A 478 -13.12 -12.56 -7.05
C TRP A 478 -14.37 -13.10 -7.74
N ARG A 479 -14.25 -13.60 -8.97
CA ARG A 479 -15.36 -14.13 -9.77
C ARG A 479 -15.98 -15.41 -9.19
N SER A 480 -15.21 -16.23 -8.50
CA SER A 480 -15.72 -17.47 -7.85
C SER A 480 -16.73 -17.21 -6.73
N ARG A 481 -16.89 -15.96 -6.29
CA ARG A 481 -17.79 -15.53 -5.21
C ARG A 481 -17.51 -16.22 -3.86
N ALA A 482 -16.40 -16.93 -3.70
CA ALA A 482 -16.06 -17.62 -2.46
C ALA A 482 -15.92 -16.65 -1.26
N TRP A 483 -15.54 -15.39 -1.51
CA TRP A 483 -15.50 -14.31 -0.52
C TRP A 483 -16.89 -13.98 0.08
N GLN A 484 -18.01 -14.32 -0.61
CA GLN A 484 -19.35 -14.08 -0.10
C GLN A 484 -19.70 -14.92 1.14
N ARG A 485 -18.92 -15.97 1.42
CA ARG A 485 -19.09 -16.81 2.63
C ARG A 485 -18.40 -16.22 3.86
N ILE A 486 -17.63 -15.15 3.70
CA ILE A 486 -16.89 -14.52 4.80
C ILE A 486 -17.80 -13.53 5.53
N HIS A 487 -17.81 -13.61 6.86
CA HIS A 487 -18.54 -12.73 7.75
C HIS A 487 -17.55 -12.05 8.71
N LEU A 488 -17.63 -10.70 8.85
CA LEU A 488 -16.80 -9.88 9.73
C LEU A 488 -17.58 -9.32 10.90
#